data_a4c004ecc9be1892b89184a70d5de1aa
#
_entry.id   a4c004ecc9be1892b89184a70d5de1aa
#
_cell.length_a   1.000
_cell.length_b   1.000
_cell.length_c   1.000
_cell.angle_alpha   90.00
_cell.angle_beta   90.00
_cell.angle_gamma   90.00
#
_symmetry.space_group_name_H-M   'P 1'
#
loop_
_entity.id
_entity.type
_entity.pdbx_description
1 polymer ?
#
loop_
_entity_poly.entity_id
_entity_poly.type
_entity_poly.pdbx_seq_one_letter_code
_entity_poly.pdbx_strand_id
1 'polypeptide(L)' 'MAASLQKQLGRFLRQKRGALTLPAYARKLGISSSSLHRMEMGEQNVTLKTLEQLLKRLNCRVRDVFEDSEAS' A
#
# COMPACT_ATOMS: atom_id res chain seq x y z
N MET A 1 16.47 -10.48 -7.02
CA MET A 1 16.32 -10.05 -5.65
C MET A 1 14.97 -9.40 -5.43
N ALA A 2 14.31 -9.74 -4.35
CA ALA A 2 12.96 -9.23 -4.13
C ALA A 2 13.00 -7.76 -3.71
N ALA A 3 11.99 -7.00 -4.09
CA ALA A 3 11.85 -5.64 -3.64
C ALA A 3 11.54 -5.65 -2.15
N SER A 4 11.84 -4.56 -1.46
CA SER A 4 11.52 -4.45 -0.05
C SER A 4 10.00 -4.48 0.10
N LEU A 5 9.53 -4.82 1.30
CA LEU A 5 8.09 -4.85 1.56
C LEU A 5 7.47 -3.48 1.37
N GLN A 6 8.20 -2.44 1.72
CA GLN A 6 7.72 -1.07 1.54
C GLN A 6 7.49 -0.76 0.07
N LYS A 7 8.40 -1.18 -0.78
CA LYS A 7 8.26 -0.93 -2.21
C LYS A 7 7.15 -1.76 -2.82
N GLN A 8 7.00 -2.99 -2.34
CA GLN A 8 5.91 -3.84 -2.82
C GLN A 8 4.56 -3.23 -2.45
N LEU A 9 4.43 -2.77 -1.23
CA LEU A 9 3.20 -2.11 -0.80
C LEU A 9 2.94 -0.86 -1.62
N GLY A 10 3.97 -0.05 -1.83
CA GLY A 10 3.82 1.17 -2.62
C GLY A 10 3.34 0.90 -4.03
N ARG A 11 3.91 -0.11 -4.65
CA ARG A 11 3.53 -0.49 -6.01
C ARG A 11 2.08 -0.96 -6.04
N PHE A 12 1.70 -1.76 -5.05
CA PHE A 12 0.33 -2.25 -4.95
C PHE A 12 -0.66 -1.11 -4.79
N LEU A 13 -0.36 -0.17 -3.90
CA LEU A 13 -1.24 0.96 -3.67
C LEU A 13 -1.38 1.82 -4.92
N ARG A 14 -0.28 2.02 -5.62
CA ARG A 14 -0.32 2.83 -6.83
C ARG A 14 -1.17 2.18 -7.90
N GLN A 15 -1.08 0.87 -8.05
CA GLN A 15 -1.90 0.15 -9.01
C GLN A 15 -3.37 0.23 -8.63
N LYS A 16 -3.68 0.07 -7.36
CA LYS A 16 -5.06 0.13 -6.90
C LYS A 16 -5.64 1.53 -7.04
N ARG A 17 -4.80 2.55 -6.89
CA ARG A 17 -5.26 3.91 -7.04
C ARG A 17 -5.73 4.20 -8.47
N GLY A 18 -5.00 3.67 -9.44
CA GLY A 18 -5.37 3.86 -10.83
C GLY A 18 -5.51 5.33 -11.19
N ALA A 19 -6.66 5.72 -11.67
CA ALA A 19 -6.90 7.09 -12.12
C ALA A 19 -7.34 8.03 -11.00
N LEU A 20 -7.53 7.53 -9.79
CA LEU A 20 -7.94 8.40 -8.69
C LEU A 20 -6.79 9.32 -8.30
N THR A 21 -7.16 10.53 -7.82
CA THR A 21 -6.16 11.44 -7.31
C THR A 21 -5.66 10.94 -5.95
N LEU A 22 -4.49 11.43 -5.54
CA LEU A 22 -3.97 11.07 -4.23
C LEU A 22 -4.94 11.45 -3.11
N PRO A 23 -5.50 12.67 -3.08
CA PRO A 23 -6.43 13.02 -2.01
C PRO A 23 -7.67 12.13 -2.00
N ALA A 24 -8.21 11.79 -3.16
CA ALA A 24 -9.40 10.96 -3.22
C ALA A 24 -9.13 9.56 -2.67
N TYR A 25 -8.02 8.97 -3.08
CA TYR A 25 -7.68 7.63 -2.63
C TYR A 25 -7.30 7.63 -1.15
N ALA A 26 -6.57 8.66 -0.70
CA ALA A 26 -6.18 8.77 0.69
C ALA A 26 -7.41 8.84 1.60
N ARG A 27 -8.43 9.60 1.17
CA ARG A 27 -9.68 9.68 1.92
C ARG A 27 -10.33 8.30 2.02
N LYS A 28 -10.29 7.57 0.94
CA LYS A 28 -10.86 6.24 0.90
C LYS A 28 -10.15 5.31 1.87
N LEU A 29 -8.84 5.47 2.00
CA LEU A 29 -8.03 4.65 2.89
C LEU A 29 -7.99 5.14 4.33
N GLY A 30 -8.47 6.36 4.57
CA GLY A 30 -8.46 6.92 5.92
C GLY A 30 -7.11 7.42 6.35
N ILE A 31 -6.28 7.86 5.41
CA ILE A 31 -4.94 8.40 5.71
C ILE A 31 -4.77 9.72 4.98
N SER A 32 -3.69 10.43 5.29
CA SER A 32 -3.43 11.70 4.62
C SER A 32 -2.84 11.47 3.24
N SER A 33 -2.99 12.46 2.36
CA SER A 33 -2.40 12.39 1.02
C SER A 33 -0.89 12.30 1.10
N SER A 34 -0.28 12.99 2.03
CA SER A 34 1.16 12.96 2.21
C SER A 34 1.63 11.57 2.56
N SER A 35 0.92 10.91 3.49
CA SER A 35 1.27 9.55 3.87
C SER A 35 1.12 8.61 2.69
N LEU A 36 0.02 8.74 1.96
CA LEU A 36 -0.19 7.89 0.80
C LEU A 36 0.91 8.05 -0.23
N HIS A 37 1.29 9.31 -0.50
CA HIS A 37 2.34 9.58 -1.47
C HIS A 37 3.65 8.91 -1.06
N ARG A 38 4.02 9.04 0.21
CA ARG A 38 5.25 8.43 0.70
C ARG A 38 5.19 6.91 0.63
N MET A 39 4.03 6.34 0.93
CA MET A 39 3.87 4.90 0.83
C MET A 39 4.01 4.43 -0.61
N GLU A 40 3.43 5.16 -1.56
CA GLU A 40 3.54 4.80 -2.97
C GLU A 40 4.98 4.90 -3.47
N MET A 41 5.76 5.80 -2.88
CA MET A 41 7.17 5.93 -3.23
C MET A 41 8.05 4.91 -2.51
N GLY A 42 7.49 4.14 -1.60
CA GLY A 42 8.24 3.16 -0.85
C GLY A 42 9.14 3.77 0.20
N GLU A 43 8.83 4.98 0.64
CA GLU A 43 9.68 5.72 1.57
C GLU A 43 9.23 5.70 3.02
N GLN A 44 8.01 5.28 3.27
CA GLN A 44 7.46 5.34 4.62
C GLN A 44 7.38 3.97 5.26
N ASN A 45 7.85 3.89 6.50
CA ASN A 45 7.67 2.68 7.29
C ASN A 45 6.22 2.61 7.73
N VAL A 46 5.59 1.50 7.47
CA VAL A 46 4.19 1.29 7.80
C VAL A 46 4.11 0.29 8.94
N THR A 47 3.43 0.68 10.02
CA THR A 47 3.26 -0.24 11.13
C THR A 47 2.28 -1.35 10.73
N LEU A 48 2.35 -2.46 11.46
CA LEU A 48 1.42 -3.56 11.19
C LEU A 48 -0.02 -3.12 11.39
N LYS A 49 -0.25 -2.24 12.36
CA LYS A 49 -1.60 -1.74 12.62
C LYS A 49 -2.12 -0.94 11.41
N THR A 50 -1.29 -0.07 10.87
CA THR A 50 -1.67 0.70 9.70
C THR A 50 -1.90 -0.20 8.51
N LEU A 51 -1.01 -1.17 8.31
CA LEU A 51 -1.16 -2.11 7.21
C LEU A 51 -2.48 -2.89 7.33
N GLU A 52 -2.80 -3.33 8.53
CA GLU A 52 -4.05 -4.05 8.77
C GLU A 52 -5.25 -3.18 8.39
N GLN A 53 -5.21 -1.91 8.76
CA GLN A 53 -6.27 -0.98 8.46
C GLN A 53 -6.42 -0.79 6.94
N LEU A 54 -5.29 -0.65 6.24
CA LEU A 54 -5.31 -0.50 4.79
C LEU A 54 -5.93 -1.72 4.13
N LEU A 55 -5.52 -2.90 4.57
CA LEU A 55 -6.03 -4.13 3.99
C LEU A 55 -7.53 -4.27 4.19
N LYS A 56 -8.02 -3.85 5.35
CA LYS A 56 -9.46 -3.88 5.61
C LYS A 56 -10.20 -2.95 4.67
N ARG A 57 -9.68 -1.74 4.50
CA ARG A 57 -10.31 -0.75 3.64
C ARG A 57 -10.32 -1.18 2.19
N LEU A 58 -9.26 -1.88 1.78
CA LEU A 58 -9.14 -2.35 0.41
C LEU A 58 -9.79 -3.71 0.21
N ASN A 59 -10.23 -4.34 1.28
CA ASN A 59 -10.79 -5.68 1.24
C ASN A 59 -9.81 -6.66 0.59
N CYS A 60 -8.55 -6.55 1.01
CA CYS A 60 -7.47 -7.37 0.48
C CYS A 60 -6.80 -8.13 1.60
N ARG A 61 -6.00 -9.11 1.21
CA ARG A 61 -5.22 -9.90 2.14
C ARG A 61 -3.75 -9.59 1.96
N VAL A 62 -2.95 -9.93 2.95
CA VAL A 62 -1.51 -9.73 2.89
C VAL A 62 -0.93 -10.35 1.63
N ARG A 63 -1.40 -11.53 1.24
CA ARG A 63 -0.88 -12.21 0.07
C ARG A 63 -1.16 -11.44 -1.22
N ASP A 64 -2.21 -10.62 -1.24
CA ASP A 64 -2.51 -9.84 -2.43
C ASP A 64 -1.49 -8.73 -2.64
N VAL A 65 -0.88 -8.28 -1.55
CA VAL A 65 0.10 -7.20 -1.61
C VAL A 65 1.51 -7.74 -1.81
N PHE A 66 1.85 -8.80 -1.08
CA PHE A 66 3.21 -9.33 -1.04
C PHE A 66 3.26 -10.72 -1.65
N GLU A 67 2.90 -10.79 -2.92
CA GLU A 67 2.68 -12.09 -3.50
C GLU A 67 3.92 -12.73 -4.08
N ASP A 68 4.93 -11.98 -4.38
CA ASP A 68 6.07 -12.52 -5.05
C ASP A 68 6.97 -13.32 -4.18
N SER A 69 6.62 -13.41 -2.98
CA SER A 69 7.43 -14.13 -2.10
C SER A 69 7.52 -15.58 -2.40
N GLU A 70 7.08 -15.97 -3.14
CA GLU A 70 7.29 -17.23 -3.30
C GLU A 70 8.29 -17.75 -3.49
N ALA A 71 8.36 -17.53 -3.63
CA ALA A 71 9.10 -18.10 -3.74
C ALA A 71 9.43 -18.81 -3.04
N SER A 72 9.18 -19.09 -2.96
CA SER A 72 9.31 -19.75 -2.18
C SER A 72 9.65 -20.24 -1.94
#